data_c6a2e7226216060b909a5789901814e0
#
_entry.id   c6a2e7226216060b909a5789901814e0
#
_cell.length_a   1.000
_cell.length_b   1.000
_cell.length_c   1.000
_cell.angle_alpha   90.00
_cell.angle_beta   90.00
_cell.angle_gamma   90.00
#
_symmetry.space_group_name_H-M   'P 1'
#
loop_
_entity.id
_entity.type
_entity.pdbx_description
1 polymer ?
#
loop_
_entity_poly.entity_id
_entity_poly.type
_entity_poly.pdbx_seq_one_letter_code
_entity_poly.pdbx_strand_id
1 'polypeptide(L)' 'MGKITNQYWVVEGTHKDPNDQDTLDHSTEKQYGPYENEILANSQAMSLIQKNVDDFYHRAWVISK' A
#
# COMPACT_ATOMS: atom_id res chain seq x y z
N MET A 1 -9.96 -29.21 -7.09
CA MET A 1 -9.03 -28.60 -6.19
C MET A 1 -9.12 -27.07 -6.20
N GLY A 2 -8.85 -26.56 -5.09
CA GLY A 2 -8.89 -25.12 -4.97
C GLY A 2 -7.73 -24.48 -5.70
N LYS A 3 -8.02 -23.36 -6.26
CA LYS A 3 -7.01 -22.57 -6.90
C LYS A 3 -6.73 -21.35 -6.04
N ILE A 4 -5.49 -21.17 -5.69
CA ILE A 4 -5.12 -20.00 -4.92
C ILE A 4 -4.93 -18.85 -5.89
N THR A 5 -5.70 -17.82 -5.69
CA THR A 5 -5.57 -16.61 -6.47
C THR A 5 -5.06 -15.52 -5.56
N ASN A 6 -3.87 -15.04 -5.86
CA ASN A 6 -3.32 -13.93 -5.12
C ASN A 6 -4.05 -12.66 -5.50
N GLN A 7 -4.39 -11.91 -4.50
CA GLN A 7 -4.93 -10.58 -4.69
C GLN A 7 -3.92 -9.57 -4.20
N TYR A 8 -3.95 -8.39 -4.80
CA TYR A 8 -3.02 -7.34 -4.46
C TYR A 8 -3.77 -6.20 -3.80
N TRP A 9 -3.18 -5.67 -2.77
CA TRP A 9 -3.76 -4.59 -1.98
C TRP A 9 -2.75 -3.49 -1.82
N VAL A 10 -3.22 -2.28 -1.63
CA VAL A 10 -2.36 -1.15 -1.30
C VAL A 10 -2.66 -0.72 0.12
N VAL A 11 -1.62 -0.60 0.91
CA VAL A 11 -1.72 -0.13 2.29
C VAL A 11 -0.99 1.20 2.37
N GLU A 12 -1.67 2.23 2.86
CA GLU A 12 -1.04 3.54 3.03
C GLU A 12 -1.20 4.02 4.46
N GLY A 13 -0.35 4.94 4.85
CA GLY A 13 -0.42 5.57 6.15
C GLY A 13 0.88 6.24 6.52
N THR A 14 0.89 6.83 7.71
CA THR A 14 2.08 7.48 8.24
C THR A 14 2.99 6.45 8.86
N HIS A 15 4.28 6.55 8.58
CA HIS A 15 5.28 5.63 9.09
C HIS A 15 6.26 6.39 9.97
N LYS A 16 6.73 5.74 11.02
CA LYS A 16 7.79 6.30 11.85
C LYS A 16 9.09 6.36 11.07
N ASP A 17 9.36 5.31 10.29
CA ASP A 17 10.48 5.25 9.36
C ASP A 17 9.90 5.04 7.96
N PRO A 18 9.99 6.01 7.05
CA PRO A 18 9.38 5.88 5.73
C PRO A 18 9.97 4.77 4.87
N ASN A 19 11.11 4.23 5.26
CA ASN A 19 11.73 3.12 4.53
C ASN A 19 11.41 1.76 5.14
N ASP A 20 10.62 1.74 6.20
CA ASP A 20 10.28 0.50 6.91
C ASP A 20 8.77 0.41 7.09
N GLN A 21 8.15 -0.48 6.29
CA GLN A 21 6.70 -0.62 6.34
C GLN A 21 6.20 -1.19 7.66
N ASP A 22 7.07 -1.81 8.44
CA ASP A 22 6.69 -2.33 9.77
C ASP A 22 6.48 -1.21 10.78
N THR A 23 6.88 0.01 10.45
CA THR A 23 6.69 1.16 11.34
C THR A 23 5.41 1.92 11.05
N LEU A 24 4.52 1.35 10.25
CA LEU A 24 3.23 1.94 9.91
C LEU A 24 2.42 2.20 11.18
N ASP A 25 1.93 3.42 11.30
CA ASP A 25 0.99 3.78 12.36
C ASP A 25 -0.40 3.29 11.95
N HIS A 26 -0.86 2.23 12.60
CA HIS A 26 -2.12 1.59 12.23
C HIS A 26 -3.34 2.49 12.43
N SER A 27 -3.22 3.54 13.23
CA SER A 27 -4.31 4.49 13.38
C SER A 27 -4.53 5.33 12.12
N THR A 28 -3.53 5.39 11.24
CA THR A 28 -3.60 6.15 9.99
C THR A 28 -3.75 5.23 8.78
N GLU A 29 -3.78 3.93 9.01
CA GLU A 29 -3.76 2.95 7.93
C GLU A 29 -5.03 3.00 7.10
N LYS A 30 -4.86 2.96 5.77
CA LYS A 30 -5.94 2.75 4.82
C LYS A 30 -5.54 1.67 3.86
N GLN A 31 -6.51 0.85 3.46
CA GLN A 31 -6.27 -0.23 2.51
C GLN A 31 -7.17 -0.05 1.30
N TYR A 32 -6.64 -0.38 0.15
CA TYR A 32 -7.34 -0.31 -1.13
C TYR A 32 -7.20 -1.63 -1.85
N GLY A 33 -8.22 -2.03 -2.53
CA GLY A 33 -8.22 -3.27 -3.29
C GLY A 33 -9.49 -4.07 -3.06
N PRO A 34 -9.49 -5.33 -3.46
CA PRO A 34 -8.36 -6.02 -4.11
C PRO A 34 -8.20 -5.62 -5.57
N TYR A 35 -6.95 -5.68 -6.05
CA TYR A 35 -6.62 -5.45 -7.45
C TYR A 35 -6.30 -6.78 -8.11
N GLU A 36 -6.64 -6.90 -9.39
CA GLU A 36 -6.44 -8.14 -10.13
C GLU A 36 -4.97 -8.48 -10.35
N ASN A 37 -4.15 -7.45 -10.49
CA ASN A 37 -2.74 -7.67 -10.76
C ASN A 37 -1.90 -6.60 -10.07
N GLU A 38 -0.60 -6.88 -10.04
CA GLU A 38 0.35 -6.03 -9.34
C GLU A 38 0.51 -4.67 -10.00
N ILE A 39 0.35 -4.62 -11.33
CA ILE A 39 0.49 -3.35 -12.06
C ILE A 39 -0.55 -2.35 -11.60
N LEU A 40 -1.80 -2.80 -11.45
CA LEU A 40 -2.87 -1.94 -10.98
C LEU A 40 -2.62 -1.47 -9.56
N ALA A 41 -2.18 -2.38 -8.70
CA ALA A 41 -1.87 -2.04 -7.31
C ALA A 41 -0.72 -1.04 -7.23
N ASN A 42 0.34 -1.26 -8.00
CA ASN A 42 1.47 -0.34 -8.04
C ASN A 42 1.07 1.04 -8.54
N SER A 43 0.20 1.09 -9.55
CA SER A 43 -0.30 2.35 -10.08
C SER A 43 -1.03 3.14 -9.00
N GLN A 44 -1.85 2.46 -8.21
CA GLN A 44 -2.57 3.09 -7.11
C GLN A 44 -1.60 3.57 -6.04
N ALA A 45 -0.62 2.75 -5.68
CA ALA A 45 0.37 3.11 -4.67
C ALA A 45 1.15 4.37 -5.09
N MET A 46 1.57 4.42 -6.35
CA MET A 46 2.30 5.58 -6.87
C MET A 46 1.44 6.84 -6.83
N SER A 47 0.16 6.70 -7.19
CA SER A 47 -0.77 7.82 -7.16
C SER A 47 -0.92 8.38 -5.74
N LEU A 48 -1.01 7.49 -4.76
CA LEU A 48 -1.14 7.89 -3.36
C LEU A 48 0.13 8.57 -2.86
N ILE A 49 1.29 8.08 -3.25
CA ILE A 49 2.57 8.69 -2.87
C ILE A 49 2.68 10.09 -3.46
N GLN A 50 2.32 10.25 -4.72
CA GLN A 50 2.38 11.55 -5.39
C GLN A 50 1.39 12.54 -4.79
N LYS A 51 0.22 12.07 -4.40
CA LYS A 51 -0.80 12.90 -3.78
C LYS A 51 -0.32 13.45 -2.45
N ASN A 52 0.53 12.71 -1.75
CA ASN A 52 1.02 13.08 -0.43
C ASN A 52 2.51 13.38 -0.46
N VAL A 53 3.00 13.96 -1.56
CA VAL A 53 4.43 14.18 -1.77
C VAL A 53 5.06 15.07 -0.71
N ASP A 54 4.29 15.95 -0.11
CA ASP A 54 4.80 16.85 0.93
C ASP A 54 4.94 16.18 2.29
N ASP A 55 4.42 14.96 2.45
CA ASP A 55 4.51 14.22 3.69
C ASP A 55 5.50 13.07 3.53
N PHE A 56 6.72 13.32 3.99
CA PHE A 56 7.81 12.36 3.86
C PHE A 56 7.52 11.02 4.54
N TYR A 57 6.74 11.04 5.60
CA TYR A 57 6.43 9.83 6.38
C TYR A 57 5.19 9.10 5.89
N HIS A 58 4.47 9.68 4.95
CA HIS A 58 3.29 9.03 4.37
C HIS A 58 3.73 8.15 3.21
N ARG A 59 3.54 6.85 3.33
CA ARG A 59 3.97 5.88 2.32
C ARG A 59 2.83 4.96 1.96
N ALA A 60 2.95 4.35 0.79
CA ALA A 60 2.01 3.35 0.32
C ALA A 60 2.78 2.13 -0.16
N TRP A 61 2.28 0.96 0.17
CA TRP A 61 2.95 -0.30 -0.14
C TRP A 61 1.96 -1.24 -0.81
N VAL A 62 2.46 -2.06 -1.72
CA VAL A 62 1.68 -3.13 -2.32
C VAL A 62 1.94 -4.41 -1.53
N ILE A 63 0.85 -5.05 -1.12
CA ILE A 63 0.93 -6.35 -0.45
C ILE A 63 0.11 -7.36 -1.23
N SER A 64 0.47 -8.63 -1.08
CA SER A 64 -0.22 -9.74 -1.73
C SER A 64 -0.76 -10.67 -0.66
N LYS A 65 -2.02 -11.05 -0.81
CA LYS A 65 -2.63 -12.00 0.12
C LYS A 65 -3.89 -12.65 -0.44
#